data_d43bc9863b2dd9b4b948c34c78fd6813
#
_entry.id   d43bc9863b2dd9b4b948c34c78fd6813
#
_cell.length_a   1.000
_cell.length_b   1.000
_cell.length_c   1.000
_cell.angle_alpha   90.00
_cell.angle_beta   90.00
_cell.angle_gamma   90.00
#
_symmetry.space_group_name_H-M   'P 1'
#
loop_
_entity.id
_entity.type
_entity.pdbx_description
1 polymer ?
#
loop_
_entity_poly.entity_id
_entity_poly.type
_entity_poly.pdbx_seq_one_letter_code
_entity_poly.pdbx_strand_id
1 'polypeptide(L)'
;MSRRFLCLALSAGIVSCSGTVPDGAAVFDFFRYEGRDDFYVENPLPDVDFAYNPLLPGWYSDPSICTDGKGNYYLVASTFSYFPGVPIFHSTDLVNWEQKGNVLSRPSQLVNLDRQHISGGIFAPDIKFNPHNGMFYMVTTNVGAGNFLVKAADPLGEWSDPIMLPQVQGIDPSLFFDDDGRAYIVNNDDAPDGKPEYDGHRTIRIVEYDTVADRTVGERKIIVDKGVRPADKPIWIEGPHIYKIDGKYYLMAAEGGTSEGHSEVIFRSDSPMGEYRPWKHNPILTQRHLNPDRLFPVTCAGHADLVRTPSGEWWAVFLACRPIDGKYENLGRETFMLPVRWSGDGFPYITRDDEPVPMVVRHAGTERGENVTFGNFTVIDEFDGEELPLHWMTLRGPATELYSLEGGKLRLECSLSSVARFSTPAAVLRRVQHHKFKADTRLAFNPDGPDSAAGMLLFKDEKRHYFFKLQKDGDGWTIALSTPDRTLASARTAGRFFDLKVVSYGTSFAFWYAPDGKGWTLLKDNVPADYLSTAEAGGFTGTTIGLYATK
;
A
#
# COMPACT_ATOMS: atom_id res chain seq x y z
N MET A 1 14.14 4.45 -51.55
CA MET A 1 12.70 4.76 -51.40
C MET A 1 12.49 5.37 -50.06
N SER A 2 12.22 6.68 -50.06
CA SER A 2 12.13 7.53 -48.87
C SER A 2 10.80 7.29 -48.15
N ARG A 3 10.84 6.86 -46.88
CA ARG A 3 9.64 6.84 -45.99
C ARG A 3 9.57 8.16 -45.22
N ARG A 4 8.59 8.97 -45.55
CA ARG A 4 8.24 10.20 -44.86
C ARG A 4 7.57 9.85 -43.54
N PHE A 5 8.14 10.30 -42.44
CA PHE A 5 7.46 10.36 -41.13
C PHE A 5 6.39 11.45 -41.18
N LEU A 6 5.15 11.06 -40.94
CA LEU A 6 4.02 11.95 -40.79
C LEU A 6 3.89 12.29 -39.28
N CYS A 7 4.33 13.47 -38.87
CA CYS A 7 3.99 14.02 -37.55
C CYS A 7 2.51 14.42 -37.57
N LEU A 8 1.66 13.66 -36.90
CA LEU A 8 0.30 14.12 -36.53
C LEU A 8 0.44 15.06 -35.33
N ALA A 9 0.25 16.36 -35.58
CA ALA A 9 -0.02 17.32 -34.54
C ALA A 9 -1.48 17.14 -34.11
N LEU A 10 -1.73 16.54 -32.94
CA LEU A 10 -3.03 16.60 -32.28
C LEU A 10 -3.26 18.04 -31.82
N SER A 11 -4.10 18.76 -32.54
CA SER A 11 -4.72 19.99 -32.06
C SER A 11 -5.77 19.60 -31.01
N ALA A 12 -5.46 19.84 -29.72
CA ALA A 12 -6.43 19.77 -28.65
C ALA A 12 -7.53 20.81 -28.90
N GLY A 13 -8.67 20.35 -29.36
CA GLY A 13 -9.87 21.16 -29.46
C GLY A 13 -10.34 21.50 -28.05
N ILE A 14 -10.27 22.78 -27.68
CA ILE A 14 -10.85 23.32 -26.46
C ILE A 14 -12.39 23.26 -26.62
N VAL A 15 -13.03 22.19 -26.16
CA VAL A 15 -14.47 22.20 -25.95
C VAL A 15 -14.72 22.91 -24.63
N SER A 16 -15.00 24.19 -24.69
CA SER A 16 -15.49 25.00 -23.57
C SER A 16 -16.94 24.64 -23.28
N CYS A 17 -17.18 23.65 -22.44
CA CYS A 17 -18.48 23.56 -21.75
C CYS A 17 -18.52 24.63 -20.66
N SER A 18 -19.24 25.72 -20.91
CA SER A 18 -19.52 26.81 -19.98
C SER A 18 -20.60 26.42 -18.95
N GLY A 19 -20.38 25.35 -18.19
CA GLY A 19 -21.14 25.09 -16.97
C GLY A 19 -20.59 25.96 -15.84
N THR A 20 -21.45 26.70 -15.14
CA THR A 20 -21.08 27.40 -13.90
C THR A 20 -20.78 26.35 -12.84
N VAL A 21 -19.63 26.47 -12.14
CA VAL A 21 -19.31 25.61 -10.99
C VAL A 21 -20.36 25.85 -9.90
N PRO A 22 -21.04 24.80 -9.38
CA PRO A 22 -22.03 24.94 -8.31
C PRO A 22 -21.45 25.59 -7.05
N ASP A 23 -22.30 26.22 -6.24
CA ASP A 23 -21.89 26.80 -4.96
C ASP A 23 -21.37 25.69 -4.02
N GLY A 24 -20.26 25.92 -3.33
CA GLY A 24 -19.64 24.97 -2.42
C GLY A 24 -18.90 23.84 -3.11
N ALA A 25 -18.64 23.92 -4.42
CA ALA A 25 -18.00 22.87 -5.18
C ALA A 25 -16.65 23.26 -5.78
N ALA A 26 -15.73 22.29 -5.81
CA ALA A 26 -14.48 22.33 -6.53
C ALA A 26 -14.52 21.35 -7.71
N VAL A 27 -14.16 21.78 -8.90
CA VAL A 27 -14.16 20.98 -10.11
C VAL A 27 -12.75 20.86 -10.65
N PHE A 28 -12.30 19.64 -10.82
CA PHE A 28 -10.99 19.30 -11.34
C PHE A 28 -11.13 18.67 -12.73
N ASP A 29 -10.44 19.27 -13.72
CA ASP A 29 -10.53 18.83 -15.11
C ASP A 29 -9.76 17.52 -15.35
N PHE A 30 -8.64 17.33 -14.65
CA PHE A 30 -7.77 16.16 -14.74
C PHE A 30 -6.87 16.08 -13.51
N PHE A 31 -6.21 14.93 -13.37
CA PHE A 31 -5.06 14.79 -12.48
C PHE A 31 -3.95 14.05 -13.22
N ARG A 32 -2.75 14.65 -13.27
CA ARG A 32 -1.58 14.03 -13.87
C ARG A 32 -0.51 13.78 -12.81
N TYR A 33 0.08 12.59 -12.85
CA TYR A 33 1.19 12.17 -12.01
C TYR A 33 2.29 11.59 -12.90
N GLU A 34 3.50 12.16 -12.85
CA GLU A 34 4.69 11.72 -13.59
C GLU A 34 5.79 11.39 -12.59
N GLY A 35 6.11 10.11 -12.43
CA GLY A 35 7.22 9.63 -11.59
C GLY A 35 8.53 9.58 -12.37
N ARG A 36 9.64 9.96 -11.71
CA ARG A 36 10.96 9.99 -12.34
C ARG A 36 12.09 9.79 -11.33
N ASP A 37 12.16 8.60 -10.74
CA ASP A 37 13.24 8.23 -9.85
C ASP A 37 14.54 8.01 -10.64
N ASP A 38 15.66 8.49 -10.08
CA ASP A 38 16.97 8.40 -10.70
C ASP A 38 17.41 6.96 -10.89
N PHE A 39 17.12 6.06 -9.92
CA PHE A 39 17.50 4.67 -10.04
C PHE A 39 17.09 4.06 -11.38
N TYR A 40 15.85 4.24 -11.79
CA TYR A 40 15.32 3.65 -13.02
C TYR A 40 15.87 4.31 -14.29
N VAL A 41 16.31 5.57 -14.18
CA VAL A 41 16.98 6.29 -15.29
C VAL A 41 18.43 5.82 -15.45
N GLU A 42 19.14 5.63 -14.33
CA GLU A 42 20.56 5.26 -14.30
C GLU A 42 20.79 3.76 -14.54
N ASN A 43 19.80 2.93 -14.23
CA ASN A 43 19.86 1.47 -14.31
C ASN A 43 18.72 0.91 -15.18
N PRO A 44 18.71 1.16 -16.49
CA PRO A 44 17.70 0.59 -17.38
C PRO A 44 17.74 -0.94 -17.35
N LEU A 45 16.57 -1.58 -17.45
CA LEU A 45 16.48 -3.04 -17.45
C LEU A 45 17.27 -3.63 -18.63
N PRO A 46 18.09 -4.67 -18.39
CA PRO A 46 18.96 -5.25 -19.42
C PRO A 46 18.18 -5.91 -20.57
N ASP A 47 17.05 -6.55 -20.27
CA ASP A 47 16.23 -7.28 -21.23
C ASP A 47 14.79 -7.39 -20.74
N VAL A 48 13.90 -7.99 -21.56
CA VAL A 48 12.47 -8.16 -21.28
C VAL A 48 12.18 -9.13 -20.14
N ASP A 49 13.08 -10.07 -19.85
CA ASP A 49 12.98 -11.03 -18.74
C ASP A 49 13.46 -10.48 -17.38
N PHE A 50 13.67 -9.15 -17.29
CA PHE A 50 13.98 -8.46 -16.04
C PHE A 50 12.86 -7.53 -15.60
N ALA A 51 12.66 -7.44 -14.29
CA ALA A 51 11.74 -6.54 -13.62
C ALA A 51 12.45 -5.70 -12.57
N TYR A 52 11.87 -4.55 -12.20
CA TYR A 52 12.34 -3.79 -11.06
C TYR A 52 11.67 -4.24 -9.77
N ASN A 53 12.39 -4.15 -8.67
CA ASN A 53 11.85 -3.95 -7.35
C ASN A 53 11.81 -2.44 -7.00
N PRO A 54 10.83 -1.98 -6.16
CA PRO A 54 9.69 -2.75 -5.72
C PRO A 54 8.77 -3.16 -6.86
N LEU A 55 8.12 -4.31 -6.71
CA LEU A 55 7.09 -4.80 -7.63
C LEU A 55 5.87 -3.87 -7.64
N LEU A 56 5.47 -3.42 -6.45
CA LEU A 56 4.44 -2.40 -6.25
C LEU A 56 5.06 -1.23 -5.48
N PRO A 57 5.49 -0.16 -6.18
CA PRO A 57 6.02 1.04 -5.54
C PRO A 57 4.94 1.83 -4.79
N GLY A 58 5.36 2.54 -3.73
CA GLY A 58 4.45 3.16 -2.77
C GLY A 58 3.96 2.17 -1.72
N TRP A 59 3.28 2.64 -0.68
CA TRP A 59 2.88 1.81 0.45
C TRP A 59 1.81 0.76 0.08
N TYR A 60 2.28 -0.35 -0.42
CA TYR A 60 1.58 -1.63 -0.51
C TYR A 60 2.24 -2.57 0.51
N SER A 61 1.89 -2.37 1.77
CA SER A 61 2.50 -3.03 2.94
C SER A 61 1.93 -4.42 3.15
N ASP A 62 2.72 -5.26 3.83
CA ASP A 62 2.27 -6.55 4.33
C ASP A 62 1.65 -7.41 3.22
N PRO A 63 2.38 -7.66 2.10
CA PRO A 63 1.82 -8.36 0.95
C PRO A 63 1.59 -9.84 1.27
N SER A 64 0.46 -10.38 0.79
CA SER A 64 0.23 -11.81 0.72
C SER A 64 -0.11 -12.25 -0.69
N ILE A 65 0.30 -13.47 -1.06
CA ILE A 65 0.17 -14.02 -2.41
C ILE A 65 -0.35 -15.44 -2.38
N CYS A 66 -1.24 -15.76 -3.33
CA CYS A 66 -1.65 -17.15 -3.55
C CYS A 66 -1.74 -17.50 -5.04
N THR A 67 -1.87 -18.79 -5.33
CA THR A 67 -2.17 -19.30 -6.67
C THR A 67 -3.37 -20.23 -6.62
N ASP A 68 -4.16 -20.26 -7.69
CA ASP A 68 -5.24 -21.26 -7.88
C ASP A 68 -4.74 -22.61 -8.41
N GLY A 69 -3.42 -22.77 -8.59
CA GLY A 69 -2.80 -23.94 -9.18
C GLY A 69 -3.00 -24.09 -10.69
N LYS A 70 -3.67 -23.15 -11.36
CA LYS A 70 -3.95 -23.14 -12.80
C LYS A 70 -3.15 -22.08 -13.56
N GLY A 71 -2.17 -21.47 -12.90
CA GLY A 71 -1.31 -20.43 -13.48
C GLY A 71 -1.78 -19.01 -13.19
N ASN A 72 -2.78 -18.81 -12.33
CA ASN A 72 -3.16 -17.50 -11.85
C ASN A 72 -2.54 -17.23 -10.48
N TYR A 73 -2.08 -16.00 -10.28
CA TYR A 73 -1.54 -15.48 -9.02
C TYR A 73 -2.34 -14.27 -8.59
N TYR A 74 -2.61 -14.19 -7.30
CA TYR A 74 -3.35 -13.10 -6.68
C TYR A 74 -2.54 -12.54 -5.53
N LEU A 75 -2.38 -11.21 -5.50
CA LEU A 75 -1.62 -10.50 -4.47
C LEU A 75 -2.50 -9.44 -3.83
N VAL A 76 -2.44 -9.35 -2.51
CA VAL A 76 -3.16 -8.38 -1.69
C VAL A 76 -2.20 -7.64 -0.76
N ALA A 77 -2.62 -6.46 -0.26
CA ALA A 77 -1.83 -5.65 0.67
C ALA A 77 -2.73 -4.90 1.66
N SER A 78 -2.17 -4.48 2.80
CA SER A 78 -2.83 -3.66 3.82
C SER A 78 -3.32 -2.34 3.26
N THR A 79 -4.44 -1.85 3.79
CA THR A 79 -4.97 -0.53 3.43
C THR A 79 -5.23 0.38 4.62
N PHE A 80 -5.06 -0.12 5.80
CA PHE A 80 -5.28 0.66 7.02
C PHE A 80 -6.67 1.30 7.04
N SER A 81 -6.78 2.60 7.30
CA SER A 81 -8.08 3.30 7.31
C SER A 81 -8.45 3.95 5.97
N TYR A 82 -7.87 3.52 4.85
CA TYR A 82 -8.32 3.92 3.51
C TYR A 82 -9.46 3.04 2.99
N PHE A 83 -10.30 3.62 2.13
CA PHE A 83 -11.40 2.97 1.44
C PHE A 83 -11.23 3.12 -0.09
N PRO A 84 -11.48 2.07 -0.90
CA PRO A 84 -11.80 0.70 -0.51
C PRO A 84 -10.60 -0.02 0.11
N GLY A 85 -10.86 -1.13 0.84
CA GLY A 85 -9.85 -1.90 1.54
C GLY A 85 -9.33 -3.08 0.73
N VAL A 86 -8.05 -3.41 0.95
CA VAL A 86 -7.35 -4.59 0.42
C VAL A 86 -7.41 -4.68 -1.11
N PRO A 87 -6.54 -3.93 -1.84
CA PRO A 87 -6.45 -4.06 -3.28
C PRO A 87 -6.05 -5.48 -3.65
N ILE A 88 -6.65 -6.01 -4.73
CA ILE A 88 -6.30 -7.31 -5.29
C ILE A 88 -5.68 -7.13 -6.67
N PHE A 89 -4.48 -7.66 -6.82
CA PHE A 89 -3.74 -7.71 -8.07
C PHE A 89 -3.76 -9.13 -8.63
N HIS A 90 -3.79 -9.24 -9.94
CA HIS A 90 -3.72 -10.50 -10.67
C HIS A 90 -2.55 -10.52 -11.63
N SER A 91 -1.89 -11.67 -11.72
CA SER A 91 -0.85 -11.97 -12.71
C SER A 91 -0.93 -13.43 -13.14
N THR A 92 -0.40 -13.75 -14.32
CA THR A 92 -0.22 -15.14 -14.79
C THR A 92 1.26 -15.54 -14.86
N ASP A 93 2.17 -14.63 -14.51
CA ASP A 93 3.62 -14.82 -14.73
C ASP A 93 4.51 -14.20 -13.64
N LEU A 94 3.92 -13.60 -12.58
CA LEU A 94 4.61 -12.94 -11.47
C LEU A 94 5.34 -11.62 -11.83
N VAL A 95 5.26 -11.16 -13.08
CA VAL A 95 5.87 -9.91 -13.56
C VAL A 95 4.83 -8.89 -13.97
N ASN A 96 3.86 -9.33 -14.76
CA ASN A 96 2.82 -8.48 -15.30
C ASN A 96 1.61 -8.49 -14.37
N TRP A 97 1.57 -7.51 -13.47
CA TRP A 97 0.53 -7.38 -12.47
C TRP A 97 -0.47 -6.28 -12.83
N GLU A 98 -1.74 -6.52 -12.58
CA GLU A 98 -2.80 -5.54 -12.76
C GLU A 98 -3.72 -5.54 -11.55
N GLN A 99 -4.02 -4.37 -10.98
CA GLN A 99 -5.05 -4.25 -9.96
C GLN A 99 -6.41 -4.50 -10.61
N LYS A 100 -7.14 -5.51 -10.13
CA LYS A 100 -8.45 -5.91 -10.69
C LYS A 100 -9.64 -5.47 -9.83
N GLY A 101 -9.39 -5.01 -8.62
CA GLY A 101 -10.42 -4.60 -7.68
C GLY A 101 -9.90 -4.45 -6.28
N ASN A 102 -10.82 -4.59 -5.32
CA ASN A 102 -10.54 -4.59 -3.90
C ASN A 102 -11.37 -5.67 -3.21
N VAL A 103 -10.76 -6.45 -2.33
CA VAL A 103 -11.43 -7.50 -1.56
C VAL A 103 -12.52 -6.94 -0.65
N LEU A 104 -12.24 -5.80 -0.02
CA LEU A 104 -13.15 -5.11 0.89
C LEU A 104 -13.66 -3.82 0.21
N SER A 105 -14.69 -3.96 -0.62
CA SER A 105 -15.24 -2.87 -1.43
C SER A 105 -16.53 -2.26 -0.87
N ARG A 106 -17.13 -2.87 0.16
CA ARG A 106 -18.40 -2.41 0.74
C ARG A 106 -18.21 -1.85 2.16
N PRO A 107 -18.95 -0.80 2.55
CA PRO A 107 -18.89 -0.26 3.93
C PRO A 107 -19.20 -1.30 5.01
N SER A 108 -20.06 -2.30 4.73
CA SER A 108 -20.38 -3.38 5.66
C SER A 108 -19.16 -4.25 6.03
N GLN A 109 -18.15 -4.31 5.16
CA GLN A 109 -16.91 -5.06 5.38
C GLN A 109 -15.85 -4.25 6.16
N LEU A 110 -16.02 -2.92 6.28
CA LEU A 110 -15.03 -1.97 6.77
C LEU A 110 -15.59 -1.13 7.93
N VAL A 111 -16.03 -1.81 8.99
CA VAL A 111 -16.67 -1.16 10.13
C VAL A 111 -15.67 -0.37 10.99
N ASN A 112 -16.14 0.70 11.62
CA ASN A 112 -15.39 1.52 12.61
C ASN A 112 -14.11 2.21 12.08
N LEU A 113 -13.90 2.36 10.77
CA LEU A 113 -12.75 3.08 10.24
C LEU A 113 -12.80 4.58 10.60
N ASP A 114 -14.00 5.15 10.70
CA ASP A 114 -14.27 6.54 11.10
C ASP A 114 -13.84 6.89 12.53
N ARG A 115 -13.48 5.88 13.33
CA ARG A 115 -12.98 6.03 14.72
C ARG A 115 -11.49 5.77 14.86
N GLN A 116 -10.79 5.57 13.78
CA GLN A 116 -9.39 5.17 13.76
C GLN A 116 -8.52 6.23 13.07
N HIS A 117 -7.28 6.39 13.56
CA HIS A 117 -6.27 7.16 12.85
C HIS A 117 -5.92 6.46 11.52
N ILE A 118 -5.25 7.18 10.62
CA ILE A 118 -5.04 6.67 9.27
C ILE A 118 -4.24 5.35 9.21
N SER A 119 -3.30 5.14 10.12
CA SER A 119 -2.53 3.89 10.25
C SER A 119 -3.19 2.84 11.14
N GLY A 120 -4.47 3.01 11.52
CA GLY A 120 -5.34 1.98 12.08
C GLY A 120 -6.06 1.20 10.98
N GLY A 121 -7.20 0.58 11.28
CA GLY A 121 -8.04 -0.09 10.28
C GLY A 121 -7.53 -1.47 9.88
N ILE A 122 -7.38 -1.72 8.60
CA ILE A 122 -7.09 -3.04 8.02
C ILE A 122 -5.58 -3.26 7.93
N PHE A 123 -5.09 -4.18 8.77
CA PHE A 123 -3.71 -4.63 8.81
C PHE A 123 -3.45 -5.77 7.81
N ALA A 124 -2.38 -6.54 8.01
CA ALA A 124 -1.93 -7.57 7.09
C ALA A 124 -3.08 -8.51 6.65
N PRO A 125 -3.44 -8.50 5.36
CA PRO A 125 -4.34 -9.49 4.80
C PRO A 125 -3.56 -10.74 4.40
N ASP A 126 -4.14 -11.92 4.61
CA ASP A 126 -3.65 -13.17 4.03
C ASP A 126 -4.68 -13.73 3.05
N ILE A 127 -4.28 -13.95 1.80
CA ILE A 127 -5.12 -14.56 0.76
C ILE A 127 -4.67 -15.98 0.48
N LYS A 128 -5.61 -16.96 0.54
CA LYS A 128 -5.33 -18.36 0.24
C LYS A 128 -6.44 -18.99 -0.60
N PHE A 129 -6.05 -19.88 -1.48
CA PHE A 129 -6.97 -20.76 -2.21
C PHE A 129 -7.09 -22.10 -1.47
N ASN A 130 -8.31 -22.53 -1.19
CA ASN A 130 -8.59 -23.84 -0.61
C ASN A 130 -8.86 -24.86 -1.73
N PRO A 131 -7.95 -25.80 -2.03
CA PRO A 131 -8.12 -26.76 -3.11
C PRO A 131 -9.22 -27.79 -2.83
N HIS A 132 -9.64 -27.98 -1.56
CA HIS A 132 -10.64 -28.96 -1.19
C HIS A 132 -12.07 -28.53 -1.50
N ASN A 133 -12.34 -27.22 -1.52
CA ASN A 133 -13.67 -26.69 -1.82
C ASN A 133 -13.70 -25.68 -2.99
N GLY A 134 -12.53 -25.33 -3.55
CA GLY A 134 -12.41 -24.42 -4.68
C GLY A 134 -12.70 -22.95 -4.36
N MET A 135 -12.68 -22.56 -3.09
CA MET A 135 -12.94 -21.20 -2.64
C MET A 135 -11.66 -20.45 -2.30
N PHE A 136 -11.65 -19.16 -2.53
CA PHE A 136 -10.67 -18.24 -2.01
C PHE A 136 -11.11 -17.71 -0.64
N TYR A 137 -10.16 -17.52 0.23
CA TYR A 137 -10.32 -16.96 1.57
C TYR A 137 -9.35 -15.80 1.74
N MET A 138 -9.80 -14.71 2.35
CA MET A 138 -8.93 -13.65 2.82
C MET A 138 -9.23 -13.41 4.29
N VAL A 139 -8.20 -13.49 5.14
CA VAL A 139 -8.28 -13.21 6.57
C VAL A 139 -7.42 -12.01 6.90
N THR A 140 -7.88 -11.15 7.82
CA THR A 140 -7.16 -9.93 8.21
C THR A 140 -7.60 -9.45 9.58
N THR A 141 -6.92 -8.43 10.08
CA THR A 141 -7.26 -7.70 11.30
C THR A 141 -7.81 -6.32 10.95
N ASN A 142 -9.00 -5.99 11.46
CA ASN A 142 -9.39 -4.60 11.66
C ASN A 142 -9.12 -4.24 13.12
N VAL A 143 -8.10 -3.41 13.40
CA VAL A 143 -7.69 -3.13 14.78
C VAL A 143 -8.76 -2.46 15.64
N GLY A 144 -9.77 -1.85 15.01
CA GLY A 144 -10.96 -1.31 15.69
C GLY A 144 -12.12 -2.29 15.84
N ALA A 145 -12.02 -3.54 15.32
CA ALA A 145 -13.12 -4.51 15.32
C ALA A 145 -12.68 -5.97 15.59
N GLY A 146 -11.40 -6.30 15.43
CA GLY A 146 -10.84 -7.65 15.59
C GLY A 146 -10.59 -8.38 14.28
N ASN A 147 -10.21 -9.65 14.39
CA ASN A 147 -9.91 -10.51 13.25
C ASN A 147 -11.20 -11.01 12.57
N PHE A 148 -11.17 -11.08 11.25
CA PHE A 148 -12.26 -11.61 10.45
C PHE A 148 -11.76 -12.22 9.14
N LEU A 149 -12.60 -13.00 8.48
CA LEU A 149 -12.34 -13.49 7.14
C LEU A 149 -13.52 -13.22 6.20
N VAL A 150 -13.22 -13.19 4.91
CA VAL A 150 -14.19 -13.17 3.81
C VAL A 150 -13.86 -14.26 2.80
N LYS A 151 -14.86 -14.72 2.04
CA LYS A 151 -14.74 -15.81 1.06
C LYS A 151 -15.27 -15.40 -0.30
N ALA A 152 -14.67 -15.94 -1.38
CA ALA A 152 -15.16 -15.80 -2.74
C ALA A 152 -14.91 -17.06 -3.56
N ALA A 153 -15.80 -17.38 -4.50
CA ALA A 153 -15.56 -18.42 -5.50
C ALA A 153 -14.64 -17.93 -6.63
N ASP A 154 -14.77 -16.66 -6.97
CA ASP A 154 -13.90 -15.92 -7.88
C ASP A 154 -13.24 -14.79 -7.10
N PRO A 155 -11.91 -14.75 -6.99
CA PRO A 155 -11.23 -13.72 -6.21
C PRO A 155 -11.28 -12.33 -6.84
N LEU A 156 -11.65 -12.24 -8.12
CA LEU A 156 -11.88 -10.98 -8.84
C LEU A 156 -13.36 -10.56 -8.84
N GLY A 157 -14.23 -11.38 -8.25
CA GLY A 157 -15.64 -11.13 -8.10
C GLY A 157 -16.02 -10.56 -6.73
N GLU A 158 -17.25 -10.82 -6.31
CA GLU A 158 -17.78 -10.35 -5.03
C GLU A 158 -17.33 -11.24 -3.88
N TRP A 159 -16.78 -10.63 -2.81
CA TRP A 159 -16.41 -11.28 -1.57
C TRP A 159 -17.57 -11.23 -0.56
N SER A 160 -17.67 -12.24 0.28
CA SER A 160 -18.72 -12.34 1.31
C SER A 160 -18.68 -11.18 2.30
N ASP A 161 -19.72 -11.05 3.11
CA ASP A 161 -19.67 -10.26 4.33
C ASP A 161 -18.67 -10.88 5.34
N PRO A 162 -18.14 -10.08 6.29
CA PRO A 162 -17.15 -10.53 7.26
C PRO A 162 -17.67 -11.63 8.18
N ILE A 163 -16.90 -12.70 8.29
CA ILE A 163 -17.06 -13.74 9.31
C ILE A 163 -16.09 -13.43 10.44
N MET A 164 -16.61 -12.91 11.55
CA MET A 164 -15.79 -12.50 12.69
C MET A 164 -15.18 -13.70 13.40
N LEU A 165 -13.95 -13.56 13.86
CA LEU A 165 -13.15 -14.57 14.54
C LEU A 165 -12.83 -14.15 15.99
N PRO A 166 -13.83 -14.04 16.87
CA PRO A 166 -13.64 -13.46 18.21
C PRO A 166 -12.70 -14.29 19.11
N GLN A 167 -12.48 -15.56 18.80
CA GLN A 167 -11.52 -16.43 19.49
C GLN A 167 -10.07 -16.22 19.02
N VAL A 168 -9.86 -15.63 17.83
CA VAL A 168 -8.54 -15.29 17.30
C VAL A 168 -8.22 -13.85 17.69
N GLN A 169 -7.52 -13.69 18.82
CA GLN A 169 -7.06 -12.39 19.30
C GLN A 169 -5.67 -12.09 18.75
N GLY A 170 -5.24 -10.83 18.83
CA GLY A 170 -3.97 -10.37 18.27
C GLY A 170 -4.13 -9.90 16.83
N ILE A 171 -3.06 -9.99 16.04
CA ILE A 171 -3.00 -9.47 14.68
C ILE A 171 -2.42 -10.49 13.71
N ASP A 172 -2.39 -10.14 12.42
CA ASP A 172 -1.76 -10.85 11.32
C ASP A 172 -2.20 -12.33 11.22
N PRO A 173 -3.51 -12.60 11.16
CA PRO A 173 -3.98 -13.96 10.96
C PRO A 173 -3.67 -14.42 9.54
N SER A 174 -3.22 -15.67 9.38
CA SER A 174 -3.11 -16.36 8.10
C SER A 174 -3.78 -17.72 8.13
N LEU A 175 -4.12 -18.24 6.94
CA LEU A 175 -4.78 -19.52 6.75
C LEU A 175 -3.81 -20.55 6.19
N PHE A 176 -3.89 -21.77 6.71
CA PHE A 176 -3.21 -22.93 6.17
C PHE A 176 -4.22 -24.06 5.93
N PHE A 177 -4.28 -24.57 4.69
CA PHE A 177 -5.08 -25.71 4.29
C PHE A 177 -4.18 -26.93 4.12
N ASP A 178 -4.34 -27.96 4.98
CA ASP A 178 -3.54 -29.18 4.92
C ASP A 178 -4.09 -30.17 3.88
N ASP A 179 -3.25 -31.11 3.43
CA ASP A 179 -3.60 -32.13 2.43
C ASP A 179 -4.73 -33.06 2.90
N ASP A 180 -4.94 -33.21 4.22
CA ASP A 180 -6.01 -34.02 4.79
C ASP A 180 -7.38 -33.30 4.86
N GLY A 181 -7.45 -32.07 4.35
CA GLY A 181 -8.67 -31.25 4.31
C GLY A 181 -8.91 -30.42 5.55
N ARG A 182 -8.07 -30.52 6.58
CA ARG A 182 -8.14 -29.62 7.73
C ARG A 182 -7.60 -28.23 7.38
N ALA A 183 -8.17 -27.22 8.02
CA ALA A 183 -7.73 -25.85 7.92
C ALA A 183 -7.30 -25.32 9.29
N TYR A 184 -6.34 -24.41 9.27
CA TYR A 184 -5.81 -23.80 10.48
C TYR A 184 -5.69 -22.28 10.29
N ILE A 185 -5.92 -21.54 11.38
CA ILE A 185 -5.58 -20.12 11.48
C ILE A 185 -4.36 -20.00 12.39
N VAL A 186 -3.35 -19.30 11.92
CA VAL A 186 -2.15 -18.98 12.69
C VAL A 186 -1.99 -17.46 12.76
N ASN A 187 -1.61 -16.93 13.92
CA ASN A 187 -1.53 -15.47 14.11
C ASN A 187 -0.59 -15.07 15.24
N ASN A 188 -0.15 -13.81 15.23
CA ASN A 188 0.51 -13.15 16.35
C ASN A 188 -0.47 -12.86 17.48
N ASP A 189 -0.04 -13.09 18.74
CA ASP A 189 -0.82 -12.77 19.92
C ASP A 189 0.06 -12.33 21.10
N ASP A 190 -0.56 -11.91 22.17
CA ASP A 190 0.10 -11.52 23.42
C ASP A 190 0.92 -12.66 24.03
N ALA A 191 1.87 -12.29 24.86
CA ALA A 191 2.65 -13.20 25.69
C ALA A 191 1.75 -14.15 26.50
N PRO A 192 2.25 -15.34 26.93
CA PRO A 192 1.48 -16.28 27.72
C PRO A 192 0.82 -15.61 28.92
N ASP A 193 -0.47 -15.89 29.15
CA ASP A 193 -1.28 -15.31 30.24
C ASP A 193 -1.37 -13.76 30.23
N GLY A 194 -1.05 -13.11 29.10
CA GLY A 194 -0.98 -11.65 29.00
C GLY A 194 0.16 -11.04 29.86
N LYS A 195 1.21 -11.83 30.17
CA LYS A 195 2.31 -11.41 31.05
C LYS A 195 3.63 -11.38 30.26
N PRO A 196 3.93 -10.28 29.54
CA PRO A 196 5.17 -10.17 28.82
C PRO A 196 6.37 -10.11 29.78
N GLU A 197 7.44 -10.82 29.45
CA GLU A 197 8.70 -10.78 30.20
C GLU A 197 9.56 -9.56 29.86
N TYR A 198 9.28 -8.95 28.69
CA TYR A 198 9.94 -7.73 28.20
C TYR A 198 9.02 -7.05 27.17
N ASP A 199 9.30 -5.80 26.86
CA ASP A 199 8.54 -5.04 25.86
C ASP A 199 8.74 -5.66 24.46
N GLY A 200 7.63 -5.91 23.75
CA GLY A 200 7.65 -6.60 22.46
C GLY A 200 7.66 -8.14 22.54
N HIS A 201 7.51 -8.75 23.74
CA HIS A 201 7.31 -10.19 23.87
C HIS A 201 5.94 -10.60 23.28
N ARG A 202 5.98 -11.34 22.18
CA ARG A 202 4.79 -11.85 21.47
C ARG A 202 4.88 -13.37 21.29
N THR A 203 3.76 -13.97 20.91
CA THR A 203 3.65 -15.41 20.60
C THR A 203 3.04 -15.62 19.23
N ILE A 204 3.36 -16.75 18.57
CA ILE A 204 2.57 -17.27 17.45
C ILE A 204 1.67 -18.37 17.97
N ARG A 205 0.39 -18.24 17.69
CA ARG A 205 -0.65 -19.22 18.07
C ARG A 205 -1.31 -19.81 16.84
N ILE A 206 -1.77 -21.05 16.99
CA ILE A 206 -2.51 -21.80 15.97
C ILE A 206 -3.80 -22.36 16.54
N VAL A 207 -4.84 -22.42 15.71
CA VAL A 207 -6.12 -23.08 16.02
C VAL A 207 -6.67 -23.72 14.75
N GLU A 208 -7.36 -24.86 14.86
CA GLU A 208 -8.08 -25.47 13.75
C GLU A 208 -9.32 -24.62 13.39
N TYR A 209 -9.63 -24.56 12.09
CA TYR A 209 -10.76 -23.82 11.54
C TYR A 209 -11.66 -24.74 10.71
N ASP A 210 -12.95 -24.80 11.06
CA ASP A 210 -13.95 -25.51 10.29
C ASP A 210 -14.47 -24.62 9.16
N THR A 211 -14.10 -24.93 7.91
CA THR A 211 -14.46 -24.15 6.71
C THR A 211 -15.93 -24.28 6.30
N VAL A 212 -16.67 -25.26 6.88
CA VAL A 212 -18.09 -25.49 6.64
C VAL A 212 -18.95 -24.74 7.67
N ALA A 213 -18.57 -24.86 8.95
CA ALA A 213 -19.26 -24.18 10.05
C ALA A 213 -18.78 -22.73 10.27
N ASP A 214 -17.74 -22.30 9.58
CA ASP A 214 -17.12 -20.96 9.67
C ASP A 214 -16.76 -20.55 11.09
N ARG A 215 -16.06 -21.44 11.81
CA ARG A 215 -15.65 -21.21 13.19
C ARG A 215 -14.36 -21.95 13.55
N THR A 216 -13.68 -21.45 14.58
CA THR A 216 -12.55 -22.17 15.19
C THR A 216 -13.00 -23.44 15.93
N VAL A 217 -12.14 -24.44 15.97
CA VAL A 217 -12.37 -25.75 16.62
C VAL A 217 -11.25 -26.03 17.63
N GLY A 218 -11.61 -26.39 18.84
CA GLY A 218 -10.65 -26.71 19.89
C GLY A 218 -9.98 -25.47 20.51
N GLU A 219 -8.86 -25.70 21.18
CA GLU A 219 -8.10 -24.68 21.89
C GLU A 219 -6.98 -24.11 21.03
N ARG A 220 -6.72 -22.81 21.16
CA ARG A 220 -5.57 -22.15 20.55
C ARG A 220 -4.28 -22.59 21.26
N LYS A 221 -3.28 -22.98 20.50
CA LYS A 221 -1.99 -23.46 20.99
C LYS A 221 -0.88 -22.45 20.63
N ILE A 222 -0.01 -22.15 21.59
CA ILE A 222 1.24 -21.44 21.32
C ILE A 222 2.19 -22.42 20.62
N ILE A 223 2.67 -22.06 19.43
CA ILE A 223 3.64 -22.83 18.64
C ILE A 223 5.01 -22.18 18.58
N VAL A 224 5.08 -20.85 18.80
CA VAL A 224 6.33 -20.12 19.04
C VAL A 224 6.11 -19.13 20.17
N ASP A 225 7.01 -19.12 21.15
CA ASP A 225 7.06 -18.15 22.24
C ASP A 225 8.33 -17.31 22.09
N LYS A 226 8.18 -15.98 22.07
CA LYS A 226 9.23 -14.97 21.95
C LYS A 226 9.85 -14.84 20.54
N GLY A 227 10.24 -15.93 19.89
CA GLY A 227 10.89 -15.94 18.58
C GLY A 227 12.07 -16.91 18.47
N VAL A 228 12.99 -16.64 17.52
CA VAL A 228 14.08 -17.58 17.15
C VAL A 228 15.05 -17.84 18.29
N ARG A 229 15.44 -16.79 19.03
CA ARG A 229 16.41 -16.87 20.13
C ARG A 229 15.84 -16.23 21.38
N PRO A 230 15.03 -16.94 22.18
CA PRO A 230 14.37 -16.38 23.36
C PRO A 230 15.30 -15.66 24.35
N ALA A 231 16.55 -16.12 24.46
CA ALA A 231 17.56 -15.50 25.34
C ALA A 231 17.97 -14.08 24.91
N ASP A 232 17.85 -13.76 23.62
CA ASP A 232 18.18 -12.44 23.06
C ASP A 232 16.99 -11.46 23.17
N LYS A 233 15.86 -11.91 23.72
CA LYS A 233 14.62 -11.15 23.87
C LYS A 233 14.15 -10.51 22.54
N PRO A 234 13.95 -11.31 21.48
CA PRO A 234 13.49 -10.80 20.20
C PRO A 234 12.13 -10.14 20.36
N ILE A 235 11.89 -9.06 19.61
CA ILE A 235 10.66 -8.28 19.70
C ILE A 235 9.76 -8.56 18.50
N TRP A 236 8.44 -8.57 18.75
CA TRP A 236 7.40 -8.57 17.73
C TRP A 236 7.57 -9.69 16.70
N ILE A 237 7.45 -10.96 17.14
CA ILE A 237 7.24 -12.05 16.18
C ILE A 237 5.80 -11.97 15.67
N GLU A 238 5.63 -11.76 14.34
CA GLU A 238 4.33 -11.48 13.71
C GLU A 238 4.28 -12.00 12.27
N GLY A 239 3.20 -11.74 11.51
CA GLY A 239 3.06 -12.14 10.11
C GLY A 239 3.31 -13.62 9.82
N PRO A 240 2.74 -14.58 10.60
CA PRO A 240 3.07 -15.99 10.43
C PRO A 240 2.40 -16.61 9.21
N HIS A 241 3.15 -17.41 8.43
CA HIS A 241 2.61 -18.26 7.36
C HIS A 241 3.12 -19.70 7.50
N ILE A 242 2.24 -20.69 7.31
CA ILE A 242 2.61 -22.11 7.33
C ILE A 242 2.58 -22.68 5.92
N TYR A 243 3.60 -23.47 5.58
CA TYR A 243 3.72 -24.22 4.33
C TYR A 243 4.04 -25.69 4.62
N LYS A 244 3.42 -26.61 3.87
CA LYS A 244 3.80 -28.03 3.88
C LYS A 244 4.64 -28.33 2.65
N ILE A 245 5.89 -28.71 2.88
CA ILE A 245 6.87 -28.96 1.82
C ILE A 245 7.57 -30.29 2.15
N ASP A 246 7.50 -31.25 1.24
CA ASP A 246 8.09 -32.60 1.41
C ASP A 246 7.71 -33.27 2.74
N GLY A 247 6.43 -33.12 3.13
CA GLY A 247 5.87 -33.72 4.35
C GLY A 247 6.30 -33.06 5.66
N LYS A 248 7.01 -31.91 5.62
CA LYS A 248 7.37 -31.09 6.78
C LYS A 248 6.58 -29.77 6.75
N TYR A 249 6.33 -29.23 7.93
CA TYR A 249 5.64 -27.96 8.11
C TYR A 249 6.66 -26.87 8.41
N TYR A 250 6.67 -25.85 7.57
CA TYR A 250 7.53 -24.67 7.72
C TYR A 250 6.67 -23.49 8.17
N LEU A 251 7.07 -22.85 9.24
CA LEU A 251 6.47 -21.60 9.71
C LEU A 251 7.45 -20.48 9.43
N MET A 252 7.05 -19.54 8.57
CA MET A 252 7.70 -18.24 8.42
C MET A 252 7.04 -17.24 9.35
N ALA A 253 7.82 -16.26 9.82
CA ALA A 253 7.31 -15.13 10.58
C ALA A 253 8.27 -13.95 10.52
N ALA A 254 7.75 -12.73 10.60
CA ALA A 254 8.54 -11.52 10.78
C ALA A 254 9.02 -11.41 12.24
N GLU A 255 10.22 -10.86 12.46
CA GLU A 255 10.80 -10.64 13.78
C GLU A 255 11.66 -9.37 13.77
N GLY A 256 11.73 -8.66 14.90
CA GLY A 256 12.59 -7.49 15.08
C GLY A 256 11.85 -6.15 15.00
N GLY A 257 10.54 -6.18 14.93
CA GLY A 257 9.68 -5.00 14.69
C GLY A 257 9.79 -4.50 13.25
N THR A 258 8.88 -3.65 12.84
CA THR A 258 8.65 -3.27 11.43
C THR A 258 9.54 -2.11 10.92
N SER A 259 10.67 -1.84 11.58
CA SER A 259 11.64 -0.79 11.18
C SER A 259 13.02 -1.39 10.86
N GLU A 260 14.10 -0.70 11.18
CA GLU A 260 15.49 -1.11 10.81
C GLU A 260 15.87 -2.52 11.31
N GLY A 261 15.31 -2.99 12.43
CA GLY A 261 15.53 -4.33 12.98
C GLY A 261 14.79 -5.46 12.27
N HIS A 262 13.92 -5.14 11.31
CA HIS A 262 13.00 -6.07 10.66
C HIS A 262 13.72 -7.22 9.94
N SER A 263 13.16 -8.40 10.04
CA SER A 263 13.67 -9.62 9.40
C SER A 263 12.55 -10.63 9.21
N GLU A 264 12.78 -11.61 8.35
CA GLU A 264 11.97 -12.81 8.21
C GLU A 264 12.72 -14.00 8.77
N VAL A 265 12.04 -14.82 9.56
CA VAL A 265 12.60 -16.02 10.20
C VAL A 265 11.80 -17.26 9.85
N ILE A 266 12.41 -18.44 9.99
CA ILE A 266 11.79 -19.72 9.65
C ILE A 266 12.01 -20.78 10.70
N PHE A 267 10.98 -21.60 10.88
CA PHE A 267 10.95 -22.75 11.77
C PHE A 267 10.45 -23.97 11.01
N ARG A 268 10.71 -25.17 11.53
CA ARG A 268 10.22 -26.43 10.94
C ARG A 268 9.65 -27.36 12.02
N SER A 269 8.54 -28.04 11.68
CA SER A 269 7.84 -29.01 12.52
C SER A 269 7.47 -30.27 11.72
N ASP A 270 7.13 -31.35 12.43
CA ASP A 270 6.62 -32.60 11.87
C ASP A 270 5.08 -32.64 11.76
N SER A 271 4.40 -31.67 12.36
CA SER A 271 2.93 -31.53 12.27
C SER A 271 2.51 -30.08 12.42
N PRO A 272 1.32 -29.66 11.92
CA PRO A 272 0.91 -28.26 11.94
C PRO A 272 0.79 -27.69 13.36
N MET A 273 0.39 -28.49 14.32
CA MET A 273 0.29 -28.11 15.74
C MET A 273 1.45 -28.69 16.58
N GLY A 274 2.56 -29.08 15.95
CA GLY A 274 3.73 -29.65 16.61
C GLY A 274 4.69 -28.63 17.23
N GLU A 275 5.88 -29.09 17.56
CA GLU A 275 6.99 -28.25 18.01
C GLU A 275 7.70 -27.66 16.79
N TYR A 276 7.72 -26.34 16.68
CA TYR A 276 8.43 -25.61 15.64
C TYR A 276 9.85 -25.26 16.08
N ARG A 277 10.84 -25.82 15.39
CA ARG A 277 12.28 -25.61 15.68
C ARG A 277 12.86 -24.60 14.71
N PRO A 278 13.51 -23.53 15.21
CA PRO A 278 14.08 -22.51 14.37
C PRO A 278 15.27 -23.05 13.56
N TRP A 279 15.40 -22.53 12.33
CA TRP A 279 16.62 -22.78 11.56
C TRP A 279 17.82 -22.08 12.21
N LYS A 280 18.95 -22.79 12.27
CA LYS A 280 20.16 -22.26 12.90
C LYS A 280 20.79 -21.05 12.19
N HIS A 281 20.41 -20.82 10.91
CA HIS A 281 20.89 -19.72 10.08
C HIS A 281 19.83 -18.64 9.84
N ASN A 282 18.86 -18.52 10.75
CA ASN A 282 17.95 -17.36 10.74
C ASN A 282 18.70 -16.05 10.97
N PRO A 283 18.24 -14.93 10.38
CA PRO A 283 17.05 -14.77 9.56
C PRO A 283 17.23 -15.25 8.12
N ILE A 284 16.10 -15.50 7.41
CA ILE A 284 16.07 -15.86 5.98
C ILE A 284 15.97 -14.65 5.05
N LEU A 285 15.64 -13.49 5.60
CA LEU A 285 15.61 -12.18 4.95
C LEU A 285 15.86 -11.10 5.99
N THR A 286 16.78 -10.19 5.73
CA THR A 286 16.95 -8.95 6.49
C THR A 286 17.86 -7.99 5.74
N GLN A 287 17.82 -6.70 6.08
CA GLN A 287 18.74 -5.67 5.59
C GLN A 287 19.40 -4.90 6.75
N ARG A 288 19.13 -5.32 8.00
CA ARG A 288 19.53 -4.61 9.23
C ARG A 288 21.06 -4.50 9.45
N HIS A 289 21.85 -5.36 8.80
CA HIS A 289 23.32 -5.37 8.95
C HIS A 289 24.04 -4.56 7.85
N LEU A 290 23.28 -4.05 6.87
CA LEU A 290 23.84 -3.29 5.77
C LEU A 290 23.90 -1.80 6.11
N ASN A 291 24.91 -1.09 5.56
CA ASN A 291 25.01 0.35 5.70
C ASN A 291 23.77 1.05 5.10
N PRO A 292 22.96 1.79 5.90
CA PRO A 292 21.79 2.49 5.40
C PRO A 292 22.13 3.62 4.42
N ASP A 293 23.36 4.17 4.48
CA ASP A 293 23.81 5.26 3.61
C ASP A 293 24.36 4.77 2.25
N ARG A 294 24.22 3.47 1.93
CA ARG A 294 24.59 2.95 0.62
C ARG A 294 23.72 3.53 -0.48
N LEU A 295 24.22 3.55 -1.71
CA LEU A 295 23.46 4.04 -2.86
C LEU A 295 22.19 3.22 -3.07
N PHE A 296 21.04 3.90 -3.20
CA PHE A 296 19.70 3.30 -3.36
C PHE A 296 19.41 2.20 -2.31
N PRO A 297 19.43 2.54 -1.02
CA PRO A 297 19.26 1.56 0.03
C PRO A 297 17.84 0.97 0.02
N VAL A 298 17.76 -0.34 0.27
CA VAL A 298 16.54 -1.04 0.68
C VAL A 298 16.69 -1.40 2.14
N THR A 299 15.71 -1.07 2.98
CA THR A 299 15.73 -1.28 4.43
C THR A 299 14.45 -1.96 4.90
N CYS A 300 14.34 -2.32 6.16
CA CYS A 300 13.13 -2.81 6.81
C CYS A 300 12.51 -4.06 6.15
N ALA A 301 13.32 -4.91 5.50
CA ALA A 301 12.81 -6.07 4.76
C ALA A 301 12.35 -7.21 5.67
N GLY A 302 11.14 -7.71 5.45
CA GLY A 302 10.49 -8.81 6.19
C GLY A 302 9.01 -8.94 5.86
N HIS A 303 8.25 -9.64 6.69
CA HIS A 303 6.82 -9.91 6.54
C HIS A 303 6.52 -10.53 5.18
N ALA A 304 7.13 -11.70 4.93
CA ALA A 304 7.09 -12.36 3.63
C ALA A 304 6.02 -13.43 3.53
N ASP A 305 5.45 -13.60 2.32
CA ASP A 305 4.61 -14.74 1.95
C ASP A 305 5.17 -15.42 0.70
N LEU A 306 5.01 -16.74 0.58
CA LEU A 306 5.58 -17.55 -0.49
C LEU A 306 4.53 -18.10 -1.45
N VAL A 307 4.91 -18.17 -2.72
CA VAL A 307 4.13 -18.86 -3.74
C VAL A 307 5.02 -19.81 -4.54
N ARG A 308 4.45 -20.95 -4.94
CA ARG A 308 5.10 -21.92 -5.81
C ARG A 308 4.54 -21.84 -7.22
N THR A 309 5.44 -21.79 -8.19
CA THR A 309 5.07 -21.84 -9.61
C THR A 309 4.75 -23.27 -10.06
N PRO A 310 4.05 -23.47 -11.18
CA PRO A 310 3.85 -24.79 -11.78
C PRO A 310 5.16 -25.50 -12.18
N SER A 311 6.24 -24.75 -12.46
CA SER A 311 7.58 -25.29 -12.70
C SER A 311 8.28 -25.80 -11.43
N GLY A 312 7.71 -25.49 -10.26
CA GLY A 312 8.24 -25.90 -8.96
C GLY A 312 9.17 -24.89 -8.30
N GLU A 313 9.39 -23.74 -8.91
CA GLU A 313 10.16 -22.62 -8.33
C GLU A 313 9.33 -21.95 -7.25
N TRP A 314 10.01 -21.42 -6.23
CA TRP A 314 9.39 -20.65 -5.17
C TRP A 314 9.78 -19.18 -5.25
N TRP A 315 8.81 -18.32 -5.04
CA TRP A 315 8.96 -16.88 -4.99
C TRP A 315 8.40 -16.34 -3.69
N ALA A 316 9.03 -15.29 -3.17
CA ALA A 316 8.61 -14.58 -1.98
C ALA A 316 8.19 -13.16 -2.33
N VAL A 317 7.01 -12.74 -1.89
CA VAL A 317 6.65 -11.33 -1.76
C VAL A 317 6.93 -10.89 -0.33
N PHE A 318 7.37 -9.66 -0.13
CA PHE A 318 7.68 -9.13 1.19
C PHE A 318 7.62 -7.60 1.18
N LEU A 319 7.50 -7.00 2.34
CA LEU A 319 7.62 -5.55 2.45
C LEU A 319 9.08 -5.13 2.62
N ALA A 320 9.41 -3.95 2.07
CA ALA A 320 10.64 -3.23 2.37
C ALA A 320 10.47 -1.73 2.11
N CYS A 321 11.41 -0.92 2.56
CA CYS A 321 11.41 0.53 2.38
C CYS A 321 12.57 0.98 1.50
N ARG A 322 12.37 2.06 0.75
CA ARG A 322 13.42 2.82 0.05
C ARG A 322 13.54 4.20 0.72
N PRO A 323 14.39 4.37 1.73
CA PRO A 323 14.51 5.64 2.42
C PRO A 323 15.27 6.69 1.59
N ILE A 324 14.92 7.97 1.79
CA ILE A 324 15.71 9.11 1.36
C ILE A 324 16.75 9.40 2.44
N ASP A 325 18.00 9.67 2.03
CA ASP A 325 19.12 9.96 2.95
C ASP A 325 19.29 8.86 4.03
N GLY A 326 19.03 7.59 3.66
CA GLY A 326 19.15 6.44 4.53
C GLY A 326 18.16 6.36 5.69
N LYS A 327 17.25 7.32 5.83
CA LYS A 327 16.40 7.48 7.01
C LYS A 327 14.92 7.75 6.70
N TYR A 328 14.61 8.59 5.72
CA TYR A 328 13.25 9.14 5.55
C TYR A 328 12.42 8.31 4.59
N GLU A 329 11.43 7.60 5.10
CA GLU A 329 10.57 6.64 4.38
C GLU A 329 9.25 7.32 3.97
N ASN A 330 9.31 8.18 2.95
CA ASN A 330 8.13 8.88 2.44
C ASN A 330 7.19 7.97 1.65
N LEU A 331 7.74 6.96 0.95
CA LEU A 331 6.94 6.00 0.18
C LEU A 331 6.29 4.94 1.07
N GLY A 332 6.72 4.84 2.34
CA GLY A 332 6.29 3.81 3.26
C GLY A 332 6.86 2.43 2.90
N ARG A 333 6.15 1.37 3.31
CA ARG A 333 6.53 -0.02 3.08
C ARG A 333 5.95 -0.49 1.74
N GLU A 334 6.82 -0.80 0.80
CA GLU A 334 6.51 -1.17 -0.58
C GLU A 334 6.58 -2.69 -0.75
N THR A 335 5.89 -3.26 -1.73
CA THR A 335 5.96 -4.70 -2.02
C THR A 335 7.13 -5.00 -2.95
N PHE A 336 8.00 -5.89 -2.50
CA PHE A 336 9.13 -6.46 -3.25
C PHE A 336 8.88 -7.93 -3.56
N MET A 337 9.61 -8.49 -4.53
CA MET A 337 9.56 -9.91 -4.85
C MET A 337 10.94 -10.45 -5.22
N LEU A 338 11.28 -11.63 -4.69
CA LEU A 338 12.53 -12.34 -4.98
C LEU A 338 12.30 -13.85 -5.11
N PRO A 339 13.15 -14.54 -5.89
CA PRO A 339 13.17 -16.00 -5.90
C PRO A 339 13.67 -16.54 -4.56
N VAL A 340 13.07 -17.65 -4.12
CA VAL A 340 13.47 -18.38 -2.92
C VAL A 340 14.55 -19.39 -3.27
N ARG A 341 15.60 -19.42 -2.47
CA ARG A 341 16.72 -20.38 -2.56
C ARG A 341 16.60 -21.42 -1.46
N TRP A 342 17.20 -22.56 -1.66
CA TRP A 342 17.15 -23.68 -0.71
C TRP A 342 18.54 -24.00 -0.16
N SER A 343 18.63 -24.19 1.14
CA SER A 343 19.83 -24.65 1.82
C SER A 343 20.04 -26.15 1.67
N GLY A 344 21.28 -26.63 1.92
CA GLY A 344 21.59 -28.07 1.86
C GLY A 344 20.87 -28.91 2.92
N ASP A 345 20.35 -28.29 4.00
CA ASP A 345 19.57 -28.95 5.06
C ASP A 345 18.04 -28.74 4.88
N GLY A 346 17.63 -28.26 3.69
CA GLY A 346 16.24 -28.21 3.24
C GLY A 346 15.41 -27.06 3.79
N PHE A 347 16.05 -25.95 4.20
CA PHE A 347 15.32 -24.72 4.56
C PHE A 347 15.33 -23.71 3.42
N PRO A 348 14.19 -23.03 3.16
CA PRO A 348 14.15 -21.92 2.22
C PRO A 348 14.80 -20.66 2.83
N TYR A 349 15.38 -19.83 1.97
CA TYR A 349 15.87 -18.48 2.34
C TYR A 349 15.75 -17.52 1.13
N ILE A 350 15.61 -16.23 1.41
CA ILE A 350 15.41 -15.18 0.41
C ILE A 350 16.74 -14.45 0.18
N THR A 351 17.35 -13.89 1.25
CA THR A 351 18.69 -13.30 1.21
C THR A 351 19.56 -13.88 2.33
N ARG A 352 20.87 -13.70 2.21
CA ARG A 352 21.81 -13.89 3.32
C ARG A 352 21.97 -12.55 4.05
N ASP A 353 22.56 -12.60 5.26
CA ASP A 353 22.73 -11.43 6.14
C ASP A 353 23.44 -10.23 5.47
N ASP A 354 24.40 -10.49 4.58
CA ASP A 354 25.21 -9.50 3.88
C ASP A 354 24.79 -9.24 2.43
N GLU A 355 23.73 -9.88 1.96
CA GLU A 355 23.22 -9.70 0.61
C GLU A 355 22.18 -8.55 0.58
N PRO A 356 22.41 -7.49 -0.21
CA PRO A 356 21.39 -6.49 -0.42
C PRO A 356 20.23 -7.04 -1.25
N VAL A 357 19.01 -6.62 -0.93
CA VAL A 357 17.85 -6.86 -1.78
C VAL A 357 18.10 -6.18 -3.14
N PRO A 358 18.12 -6.92 -4.26
CA PRO A 358 18.36 -6.35 -5.57
C PRO A 358 17.14 -5.55 -6.06
N MET A 359 17.43 -4.39 -6.67
CA MET A 359 16.43 -3.54 -7.32
C MET A 359 16.11 -4.00 -8.75
N VAL A 360 16.90 -4.90 -9.32
CA VAL A 360 16.67 -5.51 -10.65
C VAL A 360 16.67 -7.02 -10.47
N VAL A 361 15.59 -7.68 -10.88
CA VAL A 361 15.36 -9.12 -10.69
C VAL A 361 15.11 -9.77 -12.03
N ARG A 362 15.72 -10.93 -12.26
CA ARG A 362 15.49 -11.72 -13.46
C ARG A 362 14.33 -12.69 -13.25
N HIS A 363 13.38 -12.69 -14.17
CA HIS A 363 12.26 -13.61 -14.29
C HIS A 363 12.44 -14.43 -15.58
N ALA A 364 13.26 -15.48 -15.50
CA ALA A 364 13.65 -16.25 -16.68
C ALA A 364 12.43 -16.83 -17.42
N GLY A 365 12.34 -16.56 -18.72
CA GLY A 365 11.26 -17.05 -19.58
C GLY A 365 9.96 -16.24 -19.49
N THR A 366 9.95 -15.10 -18.80
CA THR A 366 8.81 -14.19 -18.72
C THR A 366 9.11 -12.92 -19.51
N GLU A 367 8.21 -12.52 -20.39
CA GLU A 367 8.31 -11.28 -21.16
C GLU A 367 7.54 -10.15 -20.44
N ARG A 368 8.25 -9.06 -20.16
CA ARG A 368 7.65 -7.87 -19.54
C ARG A 368 6.73 -7.17 -20.53
N GLY A 369 5.48 -6.92 -20.14
CA GLY A 369 4.49 -6.12 -20.88
C GLY A 369 4.80 -4.62 -20.88
N GLU A 370 3.99 -3.87 -21.60
CA GLU A 370 4.09 -2.40 -21.65
C GLU A 370 3.52 -1.73 -20.38
N ASN A 371 2.48 -2.32 -19.78
CA ASN A 371 1.78 -1.78 -18.62
C ASN A 371 2.19 -2.52 -17.34
N VAL A 372 3.38 -2.20 -16.82
CA VAL A 372 3.88 -2.76 -15.57
C VAL A 372 3.62 -1.83 -14.39
N THR A 373 3.60 -2.40 -13.19
CA THR A 373 3.35 -1.64 -11.93
C THR A 373 4.57 -0.89 -11.43
N PHE A 374 5.76 -1.22 -11.90
CA PHE A 374 7.06 -0.77 -11.40
C PHE A 374 7.79 0.17 -12.38
N GLY A 375 8.90 0.75 -11.94
CA GLY A 375 9.72 1.67 -12.75
C GLY A 375 9.15 3.10 -12.76
N ASN A 376 9.62 3.92 -13.68
CA ASN A 376 9.08 5.25 -13.91
C ASN A 376 7.86 5.19 -14.84
N PHE A 377 6.79 5.86 -14.48
CA PHE A 377 5.56 5.89 -15.27
C PHE A 377 4.82 7.24 -15.13
N THR A 378 3.91 7.46 -16.06
CA THR A 378 2.97 8.58 -16.04
C THR A 378 1.54 8.05 -16.01
N VAL A 379 0.72 8.63 -15.14
CA VAL A 379 -0.73 8.40 -15.08
C VAL A 379 -1.44 9.73 -15.30
N ILE A 380 -2.45 9.71 -16.18
CA ILE A 380 -3.33 10.85 -16.41
C ILE A 380 -4.76 10.36 -16.22
N ASP A 381 -5.47 10.96 -15.28
CA ASP A 381 -6.88 10.74 -15.04
C ASP A 381 -7.66 11.93 -15.57
N GLU A 382 -8.41 11.72 -16.61
CA GLU A 382 -9.29 12.72 -17.24
C GLU A 382 -10.71 12.67 -16.65
N PHE A 383 -10.94 11.81 -15.67
CA PHE A 383 -12.22 11.63 -14.95
C PHE A 383 -13.43 11.41 -15.86
N ASP A 384 -13.22 10.77 -17.00
CA ASP A 384 -14.22 10.50 -18.04
C ASP A 384 -14.98 9.17 -17.84
N GLY A 385 -14.56 8.36 -16.84
CA GLY A 385 -15.23 7.13 -16.45
C GLY A 385 -16.48 7.35 -15.59
N GLU A 386 -17.23 6.27 -15.35
CA GLU A 386 -18.39 6.27 -14.44
C GLU A 386 -17.96 6.14 -12.97
N GLU A 387 -16.76 5.56 -12.72
CA GLU A 387 -16.16 5.35 -11.41
C GLU A 387 -14.72 5.85 -11.37
N LEU A 388 -14.23 6.18 -10.19
CA LEU A 388 -12.81 6.50 -10.00
C LEU A 388 -11.94 5.27 -10.32
N PRO A 389 -10.83 5.43 -11.07
CA PRO A 389 -9.86 4.37 -11.26
C PRO A 389 -9.38 3.76 -9.94
N LEU A 390 -9.07 2.45 -9.95
CA LEU A 390 -8.78 1.63 -8.75
C LEU A 390 -7.62 2.13 -7.87
N HIS A 391 -6.75 2.98 -8.40
CA HIS A 391 -5.66 3.57 -7.64
C HIS A 391 -6.08 4.76 -6.75
N TRP A 392 -7.31 5.27 -6.90
CA TRP A 392 -7.87 6.29 -6.03
C TRP A 392 -8.48 5.70 -4.78
N MET A 393 -8.30 6.39 -3.69
CA MET A 393 -8.81 6.00 -2.37
C MET A 393 -9.41 7.21 -1.67
N THR A 394 -10.36 6.95 -0.78
CA THR A 394 -10.92 7.93 0.15
C THR A 394 -10.50 7.57 1.59
N LEU A 395 -10.72 8.48 2.53
CA LEU A 395 -10.37 8.26 3.93
C LEU A 395 -11.59 7.73 4.69
N ARG A 396 -11.45 6.55 5.32
CA ARG A 396 -12.38 5.94 6.28
C ARG A 396 -13.76 5.53 5.77
N GLY A 397 -14.09 5.88 4.57
CA GLY A 397 -15.40 5.55 3.97
C GLY A 397 -15.47 5.94 2.50
N PRO A 398 -16.53 5.56 1.79
CA PRO A 398 -16.61 5.70 0.34
C PRO A 398 -16.71 7.15 -0.16
N ALA A 399 -17.04 8.12 0.70
CA ALA A 399 -17.19 9.53 0.34
C ALA A 399 -18.10 9.81 -0.87
N THR A 400 -18.95 8.86 -1.27
CA THR A 400 -19.77 8.92 -2.51
C THR A 400 -20.76 10.09 -2.56
N GLU A 401 -21.13 10.65 -1.41
CA GLU A 401 -21.96 11.86 -1.33
C GLU A 401 -21.14 13.15 -1.47
N LEU A 402 -19.81 13.04 -1.46
CA LEU A 402 -18.88 14.17 -1.45
C LEU A 402 -18.12 14.34 -2.76
N TYR A 403 -18.28 13.41 -3.71
CA TYR A 403 -17.72 13.55 -5.04
C TYR A 403 -18.66 13.02 -6.13
N SER A 404 -18.52 13.54 -7.34
CA SER A 404 -19.13 12.98 -8.55
C SER A 404 -18.18 13.09 -9.74
N LEU A 405 -18.39 12.22 -10.74
CA LEU A 405 -17.74 12.27 -12.05
C LEU A 405 -18.78 12.72 -13.07
N GLU A 406 -18.61 13.93 -13.60
CA GLU A 406 -19.58 14.53 -14.51
C GLU A 406 -18.88 15.28 -15.65
N GLY A 407 -19.20 14.93 -16.88
CA GLY A 407 -18.69 15.62 -18.07
C GLY A 407 -17.16 15.57 -18.22
N GLY A 408 -16.53 14.46 -17.83
CA GLY A 408 -15.08 14.29 -17.88
C GLY A 408 -14.37 15.14 -16.81
N LYS A 409 -14.94 15.28 -15.62
CA LYS A 409 -14.39 16.05 -14.51
C LYS A 409 -14.73 15.41 -13.18
N LEU A 410 -13.82 15.56 -12.22
CA LEU A 410 -14.09 15.27 -10.82
C LEU A 410 -14.63 16.52 -10.13
N ARG A 411 -15.77 16.39 -9.51
CA ARG A 411 -16.36 17.40 -8.64
C ARG A 411 -16.24 16.95 -7.19
N LEU A 412 -15.76 17.82 -6.30
CA LEU A 412 -15.75 17.64 -4.85
C LEU A 412 -16.65 18.68 -4.19
N GLU A 413 -17.54 18.24 -3.28
CA GLU A 413 -18.36 19.11 -2.45
C GLU A 413 -17.57 19.57 -1.22
N CYS A 414 -17.53 20.87 -0.92
CA CYS A 414 -16.92 21.35 0.32
C CYS A 414 -17.64 20.76 1.53
N SER A 415 -16.88 20.14 2.41
CA SER A 415 -17.41 19.48 3.60
C SER A 415 -16.78 20.03 4.88
N LEU A 416 -17.52 20.03 5.99
CA LEU A 416 -17.02 20.28 7.34
C LEU A 416 -16.11 19.16 7.85
N SER A 417 -16.16 18.00 7.21
CA SER A 417 -15.26 16.88 7.51
C SER A 417 -13.84 17.20 7.04
N SER A 418 -12.89 17.17 7.96
CA SER A 418 -11.50 17.55 7.69
C SER A 418 -10.58 16.34 7.68
N VAL A 419 -9.54 16.36 6.84
CA VAL A 419 -8.46 15.38 6.84
C VAL A 419 -7.67 15.35 8.16
N ALA A 420 -7.71 16.41 8.95
CA ALA A 420 -7.09 16.49 10.28
C ALA A 420 -7.92 15.80 11.39
N ARG A 421 -9.02 15.13 11.06
CA ARG A 421 -9.91 14.47 12.01
C ARG A 421 -10.23 13.04 11.56
N PHE A 422 -10.75 12.23 12.46
CA PHE A 422 -11.26 10.89 12.16
C PHE A 422 -12.66 11.00 11.54
N SER A 423 -12.69 11.33 10.27
CA SER A 423 -13.92 11.53 9.48
C SER A 423 -13.68 11.14 8.03
N THR A 424 -14.74 11.10 7.25
CA THR A 424 -14.69 10.94 5.78
C THR A 424 -14.76 12.33 5.13
N PRO A 425 -13.63 12.93 4.74
CA PRO A 425 -13.60 14.24 4.09
C PRO A 425 -13.85 14.14 2.59
N ALA A 426 -14.14 15.26 1.92
CA ALA A 426 -14.18 15.35 0.47
C ALA A 426 -12.76 15.34 -0.12
N ALA A 427 -12.08 14.20 -0.01
CA ALA A 427 -10.72 13.99 -0.48
C ALA A 427 -10.62 12.69 -1.26
N VAL A 428 -10.01 12.73 -2.44
CA VAL A 428 -9.62 11.57 -3.24
C VAL A 428 -8.10 11.58 -3.36
N LEU A 429 -7.47 10.46 -2.96
CA LEU A 429 -6.04 10.35 -2.78
C LEU A 429 -5.49 9.11 -3.49
N ARG A 430 -4.27 9.21 -3.97
CA ARG A 430 -3.51 8.06 -4.48
C ARG A 430 -2.17 7.96 -3.78
N ARG A 431 -1.56 6.78 -3.79
CA ARG A 431 -0.22 6.56 -3.25
C ARG A 431 0.82 7.37 -4.02
N VAL A 432 1.75 8.02 -3.31
CA VAL A 432 3.00 8.49 -3.90
C VAL A 432 3.88 7.25 -4.13
N GLN A 433 4.38 7.10 -5.37
CA GLN A 433 5.07 5.89 -5.81
C GLN A 433 6.52 6.13 -6.25
N HIS A 434 6.96 7.40 -6.21
CA HIS A 434 8.31 7.82 -6.59
C HIS A 434 8.82 8.87 -5.62
N HIS A 435 10.11 8.87 -5.35
CA HIS A 435 10.75 9.95 -4.60
C HIS A 435 10.72 11.27 -5.38
N LYS A 436 10.99 11.18 -6.68
CA LYS A 436 10.93 12.33 -7.61
C LYS A 436 9.70 12.20 -8.50
N PHE A 437 8.84 13.20 -8.45
CA PHE A 437 7.64 13.23 -9.27
C PHE A 437 7.17 14.65 -9.56
N LYS A 438 6.30 14.77 -10.55
CA LYS A 438 5.44 15.93 -10.77
C LYS A 438 3.99 15.49 -10.68
N ALA A 439 3.16 16.31 -10.04
CA ALA A 439 1.73 16.12 -10.09
C ALA A 439 1.06 17.48 -10.36
N ASP A 440 0.10 17.51 -11.27
CA ASP A 440 -0.63 18.72 -11.60
C ASP A 440 -2.10 18.45 -11.93
N THR A 441 -2.91 19.49 -11.73
CA THR A 441 -4.35 19.47 -11.99
C THR A 441 -4.83 20.86 -12.38
N ARG A 442 -6.01 20.97 -12.98
CA ARG A 442 -6.75 22.23 -13.20
C ARG A 442 -7.94 22.27 -12.30
N LEU A 443 -8.07 23.34 -11.53
CA LEU A 443 -9.12 23.60 -10.56
C LEU A 443 -9.96 24.81 -10.98
N ALA A 444 -11.27 24.63 -11.06
CA ALA A 444 -12.27 25.70 -10.99
C ALA A 444 -13.04 25.56 -9.67
N PHE A 445 -13.20 26.66 -8.92
CA PHE A 445 -13.75 26.62 -7.57
C PHE A 445 -14.79 27.71 -7.34
N ASN A 446 -15.92 27.37 -6.72
CA ASN A 446 -16.97 28.28 -6.31
C ASN A 446 -17.32 28.03 -4.84
N PRO A 447 -16.65 28.72 -3.88
CA PRO A 447 -16.85 28.51 -2.45
C PRO A 447 -18.21 29.05 -1.97
N ASP A 448 -18.84 28.35 -1.02
CA ASP A 448 -20.07 28.75 -0.35
C ASP A 448 -19.85 29.55 0.95
N GLY A 449 -18.59 29.79 1.32
CA GLY A 449 -18.22 30.54 2.51
C GLY A 449 -16.75 30.97 2.52
N PRO A 450 -16.37 31.84 3.47
CA PRO A 450 -15.00 32.36 3.56
C PRO A 450 -13.98 31.31 3.97
N ASP A 451 -14.41 30.26 4.67
CA ASP A 451 -13.53 29.17 5.13
C ASP A 451 -13.38 28.05 4.09
N SER A 452 -14.19 28.08 3.02
CA SER A 452 -14.13 27.10 1.95
C SER A 452 -12.80 27.17 1.21
N ALA A 453 -12.16 26.01 1.03
CA ALA A 453 -10.90 25.88 0.35
C ALA A 453 -10.84 24.59 -0.48
N ALA A 454 -10.15 24.64 -1.63
CA ALA A 454 -9.96 23.47 -2.47
C ALA A 454 -8.57 23.48 -3.12
N GLY A 455 -8.03 22.30 -3.42
CA GLY A 455 -6.73 22.19 -4.07
C GLY A 455 -6.11 20.82 -3.99
N MET A 456 -4.78 20.78 -4.01
CA MET A 456 -3.98 19.57 -3.92
C MET A 456 -3.55 19.30 -2.48
N LEU A 457 -3.59 18.05 -2.08
CA LEU A 457 -3.22 17.59 -0.75
C LEU A 457 -2.08 16.56 -0.87
N LEU A 458 -0.99 16.77 -0.12
CA LEU A 458 0.00 15.75 0.21
C LEU A 458 -0.29 15.32 1.65
N PHE A 459 -0.66 14.06 1.86
CA PHE A 459 -1.17 13.59 3.15
C PHE A 459 -0.39 12.38 3.64
N LYS A 460 0.12 12.45 4.87
CA LYS A 460 0.72 11.35 5.61
C LYS A 460 -0.23 10.86 6.70
N ASP A 461 -0.70 11.78 7.52
CA ASP A 461 -1.67 11.55 8.58
C ASP A 461 -2.43 12.84 8.95
N GLU A 462 -3.29 12.75 9.97
CA GLU A 462 -4.13 13.85 10.47
C GLU A 462 -3.32 15.08 10.93
N LYS A 463 -2.05 14.87 11.35
CA LYS A 463 -1.16 15.90 11.90
C LYS A 463 -0.05 16.32 10.93
N ARG A 464 0.19 15.53 9.89
CA ARG A 464 1.30 15.68 8.95
C ARG A 464 0.79 15.68 7.53
N HIS A 465 0.46 16.87 6.99
CA HIS A 465 0.06 17.06 5.60
C HIS A 465 0.38 18.48 5.11
N TYR A 466 0.48 18.60 3.79
CA TYR A 466 0.56 19.89 3.10
C TYR A 466 -0.70 20.09 2.27
N PHE A 467 -1.43 21.19 2.52
CA PHE A 467 -2.58 21.58 1.72
C PHE A 467 -2.23 22.78 0.86
N PHE A 468 -2.10 22.57 -0.44
CA PHE A 468 -1.89 23.56 -1.46
C PHE A 468 -3.26 23.98 -2.02
N LYS A 469 -3.77 25.11 -1.56
CA LYS A 469 -5.18 25.46 -1.64
C LYS A 469 -5.45 26.82 -2.24
N LEU A 470 -6.64 26.94 -2.83
CA LEU A 470 -7.29 28.17 -3.28
C LEU A 470 -8.41 28.52 -2.29
N GLN A 471 -8.48 29.78 -1.87
CA GLN A 471 -9.55 30.35 -1.03
C GLN A 471 -10.02 31.67 -1.61
N LYS A 472 -11.30 32.01 -1.43
CA LYS A 472 -11.85 33.30 -1.82
C LYS A 472 -11.36 34.38 -0.86
N ASP A 473 -11.01 35.57 -1.38
CA ASP A 473 -10.54 36.71 -0.61
C ASP A 473 -11.13 37.99 -1.22
N GLY A 474 -12.29 38.40 -0.73
CA GLY A 474 -13.09 39.45 -1.33
C GLY A 474 -13.46 39.14 -2.79
N ASP A 475 -13.15 40.05 -3.70
CA ASP A 475 -13.37 39.83 -5.15
C ASP A 475 -12.24 39.04 -5.84
N GLY A 476 -11.15 38.74 -5.10
CA GLY A 476 -9.99 37.98 -5.60
C GLY A 476 -9.87 36.58 -4.99
N TRP A 477 -8.67 36.04 -5.14
CA TRP A 477 -8.29 34.76 -4.63
C TRP A 477 -7.00 34.83 -3.83
N THR A 478 -6.88 34.01 -2.79
CA THR A 478 -5.62 33.67 -2.15
C THR A 478 -5.26 32.24 -2.48
N ILE A 479 -4.08 32.05 -3.09
CA ILE A 479 -3.43 30.74 -3.21
C ILE A 479 -2.48 30.58 -2.03
N ALA A 480 -2.54 29.46 -1.32
CA ALA A 480 -1.75 29.25 -0.12
C ALA A 480 -1.25 27.80 -0.01
N LEU A 481 -0.11 27.64 0.64
CA LEU A 481 0.41 26.37 1.12
C LEU A 481 0.39 26.38 2.64
N SER A 482 -0.22 25.39 3.26
CA SER A 482 -0.33 25.27 4.72
C SER A 482 -0.05 23.84 5.21
N THR A 483 0.43 23.76 6.44
CA THR A 483 0.33 22.59 7.32
C THR A 483 -0.93 22.73 8.19
N PRO A 484 -1.31 21.73 9.00
CA PRO A 484 -2.40 21.89 9.98
C PRO A 484 -2.25 23.11 10.88
N ASP A 485 -1.01 23.47 11.25
CA ASP A 485 -0.72 24.46 12.27
C ASP A 485 -0.46 25.86 11.73
N ARG A 486 -0.04 26.00 10.46
CA ARG A 486 0.39 27.30 9.91
C ARG A 486 0.36 27.37 8.39
N THR A 487 0.24 28.59 7.89
CA THR A 487 0.48 28.91 6.47
C THR A 487 1.99 29.10 6.24
N LEU A 488 2.53 28.38 5.25
CA LEU A 488 3.95 28.41 4.87
C LEU A 488 4.23 29.48 3.81
N ALA A 489 3.27 29.70 2.91
CA ALA A 489 3.32 30.72 1.87
C ALA A 489 1.91 31.07 1.42
N SER A 490 1.69 32.29 0.98
CA SER A 490 0.45 32.71 0.33
C SER A 490 0.71 33.85 -0.66
N ALA A 491 -0.16 33.97 -1.67
CA ALA A 491 -0.15 35.05 -2.65
C ALA A 491 -1.58 35.40 -3.08
N ARG A 492 -1.86 36.69 -3.27
CA ARG A 492 -3.11 37.12 -3.91
C ARG A 492 -3.01 36.90 -5.42
N THR A 493 -4.10 36.49 -6.00
CA THR A 493 -4.19 36.14 -7.43
C THR A 493 -5.60 36.40 -7.96
N ALA A 494 -5.77 36.36 -9.28
CA ALA A 494 -7.07 36.47 -9.93
C ALA A 494 -7.11 35.52 -11.13
N GLY A 495 -8.25 34.89 -11.35
CA GLY A 495 -8.46 33.94 -12.44
C GLY A 495 -9.84 33.28 -12.32
N ARG A 496 -10.26 32.61 -13.38
CA ARG A 496 -11.48 31.81 -13.43
C ARG A 496 -11.23 30.35 -13.10
N PHE A 497 -10.02 29.88 -13.41
CA PHE A 497 -9.50 28.56 -13.06
C PHE A 497 -7.99 28.67 -12.75
N PHE A 498 -7.44 27.66 -12.10
CA PHE A 498 -6.06 27.64 -11.66
C PHE A 498 -5.44 26.27 -11.95
N ASP A 499 -4.34 26.28 -12.70
CA ASP A 499 -3.50 25.11 -12.78
C ASP A 499 -2.62 25.06 -11.53
N LEU A 500 -2.61 23.94 -10.83
CA LEU A 500 -1.83 23.68 -9.62
C LEU A 500 -0.80 22.59 -9.92
N LYS A 501 0.44 22.76 -9.46
CA LYS A 501 1.49 21.77 -9.68
C LYS A 501 2.39 21.63 -8.46
N VAL A 502 2.64 20.37 -8.09
CA VAL A 502 3.62 19.96 -7.09
C VAL A 502 4.78 19.27 -7.81
N VAL A 503 6.00 19.63 -7.46
CA VAL A 503 7.23 18.97 -7.94
C VAL A 503 7.98 18.42 -6.72
N SER A 504 8.26 17.13 -6.69
CA SER A 504 9.13 16.49 -5.71
C SER A 504 10.54 16.34 -6.27
N TYR A 505 11.52 16.75 -5.47
CA TYR A 505 12.96 16.57 -5.74
C TYR A 505 13.57 15.44 -4.86
N GLY A 506 12.73 14.65 -4.22
CA GLY A 506 13.12 13.66 -3.22
C GLY A 506 13.11 14.26 -1.82
N THR A 507 14.07 15.09 -1.47
CA THR A 507 14.21 15.70 -0.13
C THR A 507 13.32 16.92 0.09
N SER A 508 12.76 17.50 -0.97
CA SER A 508 11.93 18.70 -0.89
C SER A 508 10.87 18.76 -1.99
N PHE A 509 9.84 19.59 -1.74
CA PHE A 509 8.77 19.91 -2.69
C PHE A 509 8.85 21.36 -3.14
N ALA A 510 8.38 21.62 -4.38
CA ALA A 510 8.06 22.96 -4.88
C ALA A 510 6.61 23.03 -5.36
N PHE A 511 5.94 24.15 -5.09
CA PHE A 511 4.53 24.40 -5.36
C PHE A 511 4.38 25.56 -6.35
N TRP A 512 3.70 25.28 -7.46
CA TRP A 512 3.53 26.24 -8.56
C TRP A 512 2.06 26.38 -8.93
N TYR A 513 1.65 27.57 -9.36
CA TYR A 513 0.30 27.82 -9.84
C TYR A 513 0.31 28.67 -11.12
N ALA A 514 -0.75 28.55 -11.93
CA ALA A 514 -0.93 29.35 -13.14
C ALA A 514 -2.41 29.75 -13.27
N PRO A 515 -2.75 31.04 -13.02
CA PRO A 515 -4.11 31.53 -13.23
C PRO A 515 -4.44 31.56 -14.72
N ASP A 516 -5.64 31.09 -15.10
CA ASP A 516 -6.14 31.05 -16.48
C ASP A 516 -5.13 30.43 -17.47
N GLY A 517 -4.28 29.49 -17.03
CA GLY A 517 -3.24 28.85 -17.84
C GLY A 517 -2.10 29.80 -18.28
N LYS A 518 -1.93 30.96 -17.66
CA LYS A 518 -0.99 32.02 -18.06
C LYS A 518 0.36 31.94 -17.36
N GLY A 519 1.15 30.96 -17.74
CA GLY A 519 2.52 30.84 -17.20
C GLY A 519 2.56 30.44 -15.73
N TRP A 520 3.56 29.64 -15.37
CA TRP A 520 3.73 29.12 -14.02
C TRP A 520 4.40 30.13 -13.09
N THR A 521 3.81 30.36 -11.92
CA THR A 521 4.37 31.15 -10.83
C THR A 521 4.75 30.22 -9.68
N LEU A 522 5.97 30.34 -9.18
CA LEU A 522 6.41 29.63 -7.98
C LEU A 522 5.78 30.27 -6.74
N LEU A 523 5.02 29.49 -5.97
CA LEU A 523 4.52 29.94 -4.67
C LEU A 523 5.56 29.71 -3.58
N LYS A 524 6.13 28.50 -3.54
CA LYS A 524 7.10 28.09 -2.52
C LYS A 524 7.95 26.94 -3.04
N ASP A 525 9.24 27.00 -2.79
CA ASP A 525 10.21 25.92 -3.00
C ASP A 525 10.83 25.47 -1.67
N ASN A 526 11.68 24.45 -1.74
CA ASN A 526 12.42 23.89 -0.61
C ASN A 526 11.52 23.57 0.60
N VAL A 527 10.30 23.06 0.33
CA VAL A 527 9.40 22.59 1.39
C VAL A 527 9.84 21.19 1.80
N PRO A 528 10.17 20.93 3.08
CA PRO A 528 10.75 19.67 3.52
C PRO A 528 9.89 18.44 3.18
N ALA A 529 10.47 17.42 2.55
CA ALA A 529 9.75 16.18 2.28
C ALA A 529 9.75 15.22 3.48
N ASP A 530 10.79 15.26 4.31
CA ASP A 530 10.93 14.49 5.54
C ASP A 530 9.77 14.70 6.53
N TYR A 531 9.14 15.87 6.53
CA TYR A 531 7.93 16.18 7.32
C TYR A 531 6.80 15.14 7.13
N LEU A 532 6.74 14.50 5.95
CA LEU A 532 5.76 13.46 5.59
C LEU A 532 6.34 12.04 5.68
N SER A 533 7.53 11.86 6.24
CA SER A 533 8.16 10.55 6.38
C SER A 533 7.66 9.78 7.60
N THR A 534 7.83 8.47 7.59
CA THR A 534 7.57 7.62 8.76
C THR A 534 8.49 7.97 9.92
N ALA A 535 9.74 8.36 9.65
CA ALA A 535 10.70 8.76 10.69
C ALA A 535 10.22 9.97 11.52
N GLU A 536 9.49 10.92 10.91
CA GLU A 536 8.99 12.14 11.58
C GLU A 536 7.54 12.03 12.05
N ALA A 537 6.70 11.29 11.33
CA ALA A 537 5.26 11.18 11.60
C ALA A 537 4.88 9.90 12.34
N GLY A 538 5.71 8.86 12.24
CA GLY A 538 5.35 7.51 12.66
C GLY A 538 4.33 6.86 11.71
N GLY A 539 3.61 5.86 12.23
CA GLY A 539 2.55 5.15 11.51
C GLY A 539 3.08 4.17 10.47
N PHE A 540 2.16 3.55 9.74
CA PHE A 540 2.43 2.44 8.83
C PHE A 540 2.20 2.75 7.35
N THR A 541 1.51 3.88 7.04
CA THR A 541 1.27 4.33 5.66
C THR A 541 2.44 5.17 5.13
N GLY A 542 2.63 5.21 3.83
CA GLY A 542 3.43 6.23 3.16
C GLY A 542 2.61 7.50 2.86
N THR A 543 3.22 8.43 2.15
CA THR A 543 2.57 9.65 1.68
C THR A 543 1.57 9.34 0.57
N THR A 544 0.43 10.02 0.59
CA THR A 544 -0.51 10.08 -0.53
C THR A 544 -0.58 11.50 -1.09
N ILE A 545 -1.00 11.59 -2.36
CA ILE A 545 -1.26 12.87 -3.04
C ILE A 545 -2.63 12.81 -3.71
N GLY A 546 -3.33 13.93 -3.76
CA GLY A 546 -4.62 13.99 -4.47
C GLY A 546 -5.33 15.33 -4.31
N LEU A 547 -6.65 15.28 -4.38
CA LEU A 547 -7.53 16.42 -4.49
C LEU A 547 -8.42 16.50 -3.25
N TYR A 548 -8.62 17.70 -2.74
CA TYR A 548 -9.32 17.93 -1.49
C TYR A 548 -10.13 19.24 -1.52
N ALA A 549 -11.35 19.21 -0.99
CA ALA A 549 -12.21 20.35 -0.76
C ALA A 549 -12.75 20.34 0.67
N THR A 550 -12.82 21.51 1.32
CA THR A 550 -13.24 21.65 2.73
C THR A 550 -13.89 23.01 2.97
N LYS A 551 -14.59 23.15 4.11
CA LYS A 551 -15.12 24.39 4.65
C LYS A 551 -15.03 24.47 6.17
#